data_c14d17b3b56ae2ab4d250569ba354f0a
#
_entry.id   c14d17b3b56ae2ab4d250569ba354f0a
#
_cell.length_a   1.000
_cell.length_b   1.000
_cell.length_c   1.000
_cell.angle_alpha   90.00
_cell.angle_beta   90.00
_cell.angle_gamma   90.00
#
_symmetry.space_group_name_H-M   'P 1'
#
loop_
_entity.id
_entity.type
_entity.pdbx_description
1 polymer ?
#
loop_
_entity_poly.entity_id
_entity_poly.type
_entity_poly.pdbx_seq_one_letter_code
_entity_poly.pdbx_strand_id
1 'polypeptide(L)'
;YPGHARNIGISNASNSLLAFLDTSTHPCNDWLSNGLSIIDSYNYQGIWGKTYFQADKFLPKIFRASTYGENPIQTLPGSIIQKSVFKKCGLFIESTRAGEDGDFMSRVMLHNINMCESKNFLNYDKLDQMNFKEIIKKWYVNYFHGASLPYFRAHKDIYFYGISFLAIIIAFNWNRVFDPTGIENDFFIPNVTKISILIIFSAYLFLRGVVLPMRKGASLKFIFPLNFILI
;
A
#
# COMPACT_ATOMS: atom_id res chain seq x y z
N TYR A 1 4.67 18.80 -0.95
CA TYR A 1 4.32 17.39 -0.78
C TYR A 1 3.89 17.12 0.67
N PRO A 2 3.16 16.03 0.95
CA PRO A 2 2.62 15.77 2.29
C PRO A 2 3.69 15.69 3.38
N GLY A 3 4.82 15.02 3.11
CA GLY A 3 5.94 14.91 4.06
C GLY A 3 6.49 16.27 4.50
N HIS A 4 6.69 17.18 3.55
CA HIS A 4 7.15 18.54 3.85
C HIS A 4 6.15 19.31 4.76
N ALA A 5 4.86 19.26 4.43
CA ALA A 5 3.83 19.92 5.23
C ALA A 5 3.78 19.36 6.67
N ARG A 6 3.87 18.02 6.82
CA ARG A 6 3.93 17.37 8.14
C ARG A 6 5.18 17.78 8.92
N ASN A 7 6.33 17.87 8.27
CA ASN A 7 7.59 18.30 8.93
C ASN A 7 7.50 19.72 9.46
N ILE A 8 6.91 20.65 8.69
CA ILE A 8 6.63 22.01 9.15
C ILE A 8 5.71 21.97 10.39
N GLY A 9 4.64 21.16 10.36
CA GLY A 9 3.74 20.99 11.50
C GLY A 9 4.47 20.46 12.73
N ILE A 10 5.33 19.46 12.59
CA ILE A 10 6.12 18.87 13.68
C ILE A 10 7.07 19.92 14.29
N SER A 11 7.76 20.69 13.46
CA SER A 11 8.71 21.70 13.93
C SER A 11 8.03 22.82 14.72
N ASN A 12 6.86 23.27 14.25
CA ASN A 12 6.11 24.37 14.86
C ASN A 12 5.21 23.96 16.03
N ALA A 13 4.97 22.66 16.23
CA ALA A 13 4.14 22.20 17.34
C ALA A 13 4.83 22.45 18.68
N SER A 14 4.10 23.03 19.63
CA SER A 14 4.59 23.35 20.97
C SER A 14 4.53 22.15 21.93
N ASN A 15 3.59 21.22 21.70
CA ASN A 15 3.36 20.08 22.60
C ASN A 15 4.23 18.88 22.29
N SER A 16 4.38 18.00 23.28
CA SER A 16 5.16 16.75 23.18
C SER A 16 4.42 15.65 22.43
N LEU A 17 3.09 15.66 22.38
CA LEU A 17 2.25 14.73 21.65
C LEU A 17 1.70 15.40 20.39
N LEU A 18 1.78 14.71 19.27
CA LEU A 18 1.35 15.17 17.95
C LEU A 18 0.27 14.24 17.42
N ALA A 19 -0.87 14.80 17.06
CA ALA A 19 -1.99 14.08 16.47
C ALA A 19 -2.05 14.34 14.95
N PHE A 20 -2.14 13.28 14.16
CA PHE A 20 -2.12 13.34 12.69
C PHE A 20 -3.50 13.08 12.12
N LEU A 21 -4.01 14.01 11.33
CA LEU A 21 -5.26 13.87 10.59
C LEU A 21 -5.05 14.29 9.13
N ASP A 22 -5.74 13.62 8.23
CA ASP A 22 -5.87 14.07 6.85
C ASP A 22 -7.20 14.81 6.67
N THR A 23 -7.23 15.77 5.74
CA THR A 23 -8.43 16.59 5.44
C THR A 23 -9.63 15.78 4.95
N SER A 24 -9.44 14.51 4.65
CA SER A 24 -10.45 13.58 4.12
C SER A 24 -10.82 12.48 5.11
N THR A 25 -10.37 12.59 6.36
CA THR A 25 -10.64 11.59 7.40
C THR A 25 -11.46 12.20 8.53
N HIS A 26 -12.46 11.45 8.99
CA HIS A 26 -13.39 11.87 10.04
C HIS A 26 -13.18 10.97 11.28
N PRO A 27 -12.60 11.49 12.37
CA PRO A 27 -12.47 10.76 13.62
C PRO A 27 -13.81 10.66 14.34
N CYS A 28 -13.98 9.64 15.19
CA CYS A 28 -15.06 9.61 16.18
C CYS A 28 -14.79 10.63 17.29
N ASN A 29 -15.84 11.04 18.00
CA ASN A 29 -15.78 12.12 19.00
C ASN A 29 -14.78 11.84 20.13
N ASP A 30 -14.59 10.58 20.49
CA ASP A 30 -13.73 10.15 21.59
C ASP A 30 -12.34 9.66 21.13
N TRP A 31 -12.03 9.78 19.82
CA TRP A 31 -10.74 9.32 19.27
C TRP A 31 -9.53 9.87 20.02
N LEU A 32 -9.51 11.17 20.26
CA LEU A 32 -8.36 11.83 20.89
C LEU A 32 -8.26 11.46 22.38
N SER A 33 -9.37 11.56 23.12
CA SER A 33 -9.39 11.25 24.56
C SER A 33 -9.04 9.80 24.85
N ASN A 34 -9.58 8.85 24.08
CA ASN A 34 -9.23 7.44 24.20
C ASN A 34 -7.76 7.18 23.86
N GLY A 35 -7.26 7.83 22.82
CA GLY A 35 -5.86 7.71 22.44
C GLY A 35 -4.90 8.20 23.52
N LEU A 36 -5.16 9.37 24.10
CA LEU A 36 -4.36 9.93 25.19
C LEU A 36 -4.40 9.03 26.44
N SER A 37 -5.59 8.56 26.82
CA SER A 37 -5.75 7.66 27.97
C SER A 37 -4.94 6.36 27.81
N ILE A 38 -4.89 5.77 26.61
CA ILE A 38 -4.11 4.56 26.35
C ILE A 38 -2.60 4.85 26.44
N ILE A 39 -2.14 5.97 25.87
CA ILE A 39 -0.72 6.36 25.95
C ILE A 39 -0.28 6.49 27.40
N ASP A 40 -1.07 7.21 28.21
CA ASP A 40 -0.75 7.48 29.61
C ASP A 40 -0.79 6.20 30.47
N SER A 41 -1.82 5.35 30.26
CA SER A 41 -2.01 4.14 31.07
C SER A 41 -0.94 3.08 30.86
N TYR A 42 -0.39 2.95 29.63
CA TYR A 42 0.53 1.88 29.25
C TYR A 42 1.93 2.38 28.87
N ASN A 43 2.20 3.67 29.05
CA ASN A 43 3.48 4.32 28.73
C ASN A 43 3.95 4.02 27.29
N TYR A 44 3.02 4.10 26.32
CA TYR A 44 3.36 4.02 24.91
C TYR A 44 4.00 5.31 24.39
N GLN A 45 4.90 5.21 23.43
CA GLN A 45 5.45 6.37 22.73
C GLN A 45 4.50 6.92 21.65
N GLY A 46 3.44 6.20 21.37
CA GLY A 46 2.35 6.64 20.51
C GLY A 46 1.38 5.52 20.16
N ILE A 47 0.36 5.91 19.42
CA ILE A 47 -0.69 5.03 18.91
C ILE A 47 -0.74 5.19 17.39
N TRP A 48 -0.76 4.07 16.66
CA TRP A 48 -1.07 4.08 15.24
C TRP A 48 -2.56 4.28 15.03
N GLY A 49 -2.90 5.15 14.09
CA GLY A 49 -4.26 5.32 13.61
C GLY A 49 -4.73 4.11 12.81
N LYS A 50 -6.04 4.01 12.67
CA LYS A 50 -6.72 3.10 11.73
C LYS A 50 -7.70 3.89 10.88
N THR A 51 -7.79 3.54 9.61
CA THR A 51 -8.74 4.19 8.70
C THR A 51 -9.60 3.13 8.01
N TYR A 52 -10.91 3.34 8.06
CA TYR A 52 -11.89 2.62 7.26
C TYR A 52 -12.18 3.40 5.99
N PHE A 53 -11.99 2.78 4.85
CA PHE A 53 -12.23 3.40 3.54
C PHE A 53 -13.65 3.10 3.09
N GLN A 54 -14.57 4.05 3.31
CA GLN A 54 -15.95 3.89 2.93
C GLN A 54 -16.09 3.90 1.40
N ALA A 55 -16.88 2.96 0.87
CA ALA A 55 -17.21 2.89 -0.54
C ALA A 55 -18.60 2.25 -0.70
N ASP A 56 -19.53 2.97 -1.34
CA ASP A 56 -20.89 2.53 -1.56
C ASP A 56 -21.16 2.21 -3.03
N LYS A 57 -20.51 2.91 -3.97
CA LYS A 57 -20.61 2.68 -5.40
C LYS A 57 -19.80 1.46 -5.84
N PHE A 58 -20.20 0.86 -6.97
CA PHE A 58 -19.61 -0.39 -7.49
C PHE A 58 -18.10 -0.28 -7.76
N LEU A 59 -17.68 0.71 -8.54
CA LEU A 59 -16.27 0.89 -8.89
C LEU A 59 -15.37 1.23 -7.66
N PRO A 60 -15.75 2.17 -6.77
CA PRO A 60 -15.08 2.39 -5.50
C PRO A 60 -14.99 1.13 -4.62
N LYS A 61 -16.05 0.29 -4.56
CA LYS A 61 -16.00 -0.99 -3.82
C LYS A 61 -14.93 -1.93 -4.37
N ILE A 62 -14.82 -2.05 -5.70
CA ILE A 62 -13.76 -2.85 -6.33
C ILE A 62 -12.39 -2.29 -5.97
N PHE A 63 -12.22 -0.96 -6.07
CA PHE A 63 -10.95 -0.31 -5.71
C PHE A 63 -10.60 -0.51 -4.23
N ARG A 64 -11.57 -0.36 -3.33
CA ARG A 64 -11.36 -0.64 -1.90
C ARG A 64 -10.94 -2.09 -1.68
N ALA A 65 -11.67 -3.03 -2.24
CA ALA A 65 -11.39 -4.47 -2.11
C ALA A 65 -9.96 -4.82 -2.56
N SER A 66 -9.50 -4.24 -3.67
CA SER A 66 -8.19 -4.52 -4.23
C SER A 66 -7.04 -3.85 -3.48
N THR A 67 -7.28 -2.70 -2.84
CA THR A 67 -6.21 -1.87 -2.27
C THR A 67 -6.20 -1.90 -0.75
N TYR A 68 -7.34 -1.57 -0.12
CA TYR A 68 -7.44 -1.35 1.33
C TYR A 68 -8.05 -2.53 2.08
N GLY A 69 -8.92 -3.32 1.41
CA GLY A 69 -9.74 -4.35 2.05
C GLY A 69 -11.02 -3.81 2.67
N GLU A 70 -11.76 -4.68 3.34
CA GLU A 70 -13.06 -4.36 3.95
C GLU A 70 -12.94 -3.93 5.42
N ASN A 71 -11.81 -4.16 6.05
CA ASN A 71 -11.58 -3.82 7.44
C ASN A 71 -10.75 -2.54 7.58
N PRO A 72 -10.87 -1.80 8.69
CA PRO A 72 -9.97 -0.69 8.97
C PRO A 72 -8.50 -1.14 8.96
N ILE A 73 -7.66 -0.41 8.25
CA ILE A 73 -6.23 -0.69 8.16
C ILE A 73 -5.42 0.35 8.93
N GLN A 74 -4.24 -0.05 9.37
CA GLN A 74 -3.30 0.84 10.04
C GLN A 74 -2.84 1.94 9.08
N THR A 75 -2.91 3.19 9.54
CA THR A 75 -2.55 4.39 8.77
C THR A 75 -1.90 5.44 9.66
N LEU A 76 -1.20 6.39 9.07
CA LEU A 76 -0.71 7.57 9.78
C LEU A 76 -1.85 8.51 10.22
N PRO A 77 -2.88 8.80 9.40
CA PRO A 77 -4.06 9.51 9.89
C PRO A 77 -4.70 8.78 11.06
N GLY A 78 -5.01 9.52 12.12
CA GLY A 78 -5.51 8.99 13.39
C GLY A 78 -4.42 8.59 14.37
N SER A 79 -3.14 8.69 14.01
CA SER A 79 -2.03 8.41 14.92
C SER A 79 -1.80 9.57 15.89
N ILE A 80 -1.41 9.23 17.12
CA ILE A 80 -0.95 10.17 18.16
C ILE A 80 0.45 9.72 18.55
N ILE A 81 1.46 10.56 18.33
CA ILE A 81 2.87 10.17 18.41
C ILE A 81 3.65 11.20 19.23
N GLN A 82 4.50 10.74 20.13
CA GLN A 82 5.42 11.63 20.87
C GLN A 82 6.43 12.26 19.92
N LYS A 83 6.68 13.55 20.12
CA LYS A 83 7.65 14.34 19.33
C LYS A 83 9.08 13.76 19.42
N SER A 84 9.42 13.07 20.50
CA SER A 84 10.67 12.34 20.69
C SER A 84 10.89 11.22 19.66
N VAL A 85 9.83 10.60 19.14
CA VAL A 85 9.91 9.55 18.11
C VAL A 85 10.51 10.09 16.82
N PHE A 86 10.16 11.33 16.44
CA PHE A 86 10.72 11.98 15.25
C PHE A 86 12.20 12.35 15.41
N LYS A 87 12.65 12.60 16.64
CA LYS A 87 14.08 12.78 16.91
C LYS A 87 14.87 11.50 16.73
N LYS A 88 14.27 10.34 17.08
CA LYS A 88 14.90 9.02 16.99
C LYS A 88 14.82 8.41 15.60
N CYS A 89 13.65 8.50 14.96
CA CYS A 89 13.38 7.85 13.67
C CYS A 89 13.59 8.77 12.45
N GLY A 90 13.79 10.09 12.68
CA GLY A 90 13.86 11.10 11.63
C GLY A 90 12.48 11.58 11.18
N LEU A 91 12.47 12.65 10.41
CA LEU A 91 11.28 13.28 9.85
C LEU A 91 10.75 12.52 8.61
N PHE A 92 9.63 12.96 8.06
CA PHE A 92 9.09 12.42 6.80
C PHE A 92 9.97 12.79 5.61
N ILE A 93 10.00 11.93 4.59
CA ILE A 93 10.65 12.23 3.31
C ILE A 93 9.85 13.32 2.60
N GLU A 94 10.51 14.40 2.20
CA GLU A 94 9.86 15.58 1.61
C GLU A 94 9.74 15.52 0.10
N SER A 95 10.58 14.74 -0.56
CA SER A 95 10.70 14.70 -2.02
C SER A 95 9.65 13.82 -2.71
N THR A 96 8.77 13.16 -1.95
CA THR A 96 7.78 12.23 -2.51
C THR A 96 6.34 12.71 -2.32
N ARG A 97 5.48 12.36 -3.28
CA ARG A 97 4.03 12.64 -3.23
C ARG A 97 3.25 11.55 -2.50
N ALA A 98 3.81 10.36 -2.38
CA ALA A 98 3.14 9.21 -1.77
C ALA A 98 4.16 8.24 -1.16
N GLY A 99 3.75 7.53 -0.11
CA GLY A 99 4.55 6.51 0.56
C GLY A 99 5.44 7.02 1.68
N GLU A 100 5.50 8.32 1.92
CA GLU A 100 6.27 8.94 3.01
C GLU A 100 5.79 8.49 4.39
N ASP A 101 4.49 8.18 4.53
CA ASP A 101 3.88 7.62 5.72
C ASP A 101 4.31 6.17 5.95
N GLY A 102 4.26 5.33 4.92
CA GLY A 102 4.73 3.94 4.98
C GLY A 102 6.23 3.84 5.31
N ASP A 103 7.06 4.70 4.71
CA ASP A 103 8.47 4.79 5.03
C ASP A 103 8.70 5.17 6.52
N PHE A 104 8.01 6.19 7.00
CA PHE A 104 8.11 6.61 8.41
C PHE A 104 7.67 5.48 9.36
N MET A 105 6.52 4.84 9.10
CA MET A 105 6.02 3.72 9.89
C MET A 105 7.02 2.56 9.93
N SER A 106 7.65 2.25 8.80
CA SER A 106 8.71 1.23 8.73
C SER A 106 9.93 1.59 9.59
N ARG A 107 10.39 2.85 9.55
CA ARG A 107 11.50 3.31 10.40
C ARG A 107 11.16 3.23 11.88
N VAL A 108 9.94 3.57 12.27
CA VAL A 108 9.46 3.44 13.66
C VAL A 108 9.51 1.97 14.13
N MET A 109 9.10 1.03 13.27
CA MET A 109 9.21 -0.41 13.55
C MET A 109 10.66 -0.87 13.70
N LEU A 110 11.54 -0.46 12.79
CA LEU A 110 12.97 -0.81 12.83
C LEU A 110 13.67 -0.30 14.09
N HIS A 111 13.25 0.84 14.62
CA HIS A 111 13.79 1.40 15.86
C HIS A 111 13.15 0.83 17.13
N ASN A 112 12.27 -0.18 17.01
CA ASN A 112 11.57 -0.82 18.14
C ASN A 112 10.90 0.21 19.07
N ILE A 113 10.25 1.20 18.48
CA ILE A 113 9.49 2.21 19.23
C ILE A 113 8.24 1.52 19.82
N ASN A 114 7.98 1.75 21.11
CA ASN A 114 6.83 1.17 21.79
C ASN A 114 5.52 1.87 21.36
N MET A 115 4.92 1.33 20.31
CA MET A 115 3.67 1.82 19.70
C MET A 115 2.56 0.78 19.87
N CYS A 116 1.33 1.23 20.06
CA CYS A 116 0.16 0.35 19.98
C CYS A 116 -0.75 0.76 18.81
N GLU A 117 -1.77 -0.04 18.53
CA GLU A 117 -2.80 0.28 17.56
C GLU A 117 -4.02 0.91 18.22
N SER A 118 -4.62 1.90 17.56
CA SER A 118 -5.89 2.48 18.00
C SER A 118 -7.01 1.43 17.97
N LYS A 119 -7.88 1.44 18.98
CA LYS A 119 -9.14 0.70 18.98
C LYS A 119 -10.17 1.37 18.08
N ASN A 120 -10.12 2.71 18.01
CA ASN A 120 -11.00 3.52 17.18
C ASN A 120 -10.42 3.68 15.77
N PHE A 121 -11.27 3.88 14.80
CA PHE A 121 -10.86 4.14 13.42
C PHE A 121 -11.49 5.44 12.88
N LEU A 122 -10.84 6.00 11.89
CA LEU A 122 -11.31 7.15 11.14
C LEU A 122 -12.05 6.67 9.89
N ASN A 123 -13.08 7.39 9.48
CA ASN A 123 -13.76 7.16 8.22
C ASN A 123 -13.13 8.03 7.12
N TYR A 124 -12.85 7.42 5.97
CA TYR A 124 -12.45 8.10 4.75
C TYR A 124 -13.55 7.91 3.70
N ASP A 125 -14.21 9.00 3.29
CA ASP A 125 -15.42 8.99 2.47
C ASP A 125 -15.23 9.38 1.00
N LYS A 126 -14.02 9.77 0.61
CA LYS A 126 -13.77 10.29 -0.75
C LYS A 126 -13.66 9.22 -1.84
N LEU A 127 -13.69 7.93 -1.51
CA LEU A 127 -13.61 6.89 -2.55
C LEU A 127 -14.79 6.96 -3.53
N ASP A 128 -16.00 7.25 -3.05
CA ASP A 128 -17.20 7.32 -3.90
C ASP A 128 -17.20 8.51 -4.87
N GLN A 129 -16.33 9.47 -4.67
CA GLN A 129 -16.16 10.60 -5.57
C GLN A 129 -15.17 10.30 -6.72
N MET A 130 -14.41 9.20 -6.63
CA MET A 130 -13.38 8.85 -7.61
C MET A 130 -13.97 8.15 -8.84
N ASN A 131 -13.64 8.65 -10.02
CA ASN A 131 -13.88 7.96 -11.27
C ASN A 131 -12.69 7.06 -11.67
N PHE A 132 -12.85 6.27 -12.73
CA PHE A 132 -11.83 5.31 -13.17
C PHE A 132 -10.49 5.98 -13.51
N LYS A 133 -10.50 7.15 -14.17
CA LYS A 133 -9.28 7.87 -14.53
C LYS A 133 -8.53 8.36 -13.29
N GLU A 134 -9.26 8.79 -12.27
CA GLU A 134 -8.66 9.22 -11.00
C GLU A 134 -8.06 8.06 -10.22
N ILE A 135 -8.68 6.89 -10.26
CA ILE A 135 -8.13 5.66 -9.67
C ILE A 135 -6.80 5.28 -10.33
N ILE A 136 -6.76 5.22 -11.67
CA ILE A 136 -5.53 4.94 -12.42
C ILE A 136 -4.45 5.99 -12.13
N LYS A 137 -4.82 7.27 -12.16
CA LYS A 137 -3.88 8.35 -11.83
C LYS A 137 -3.33 8.21 -10.41
N LYS A 138 -4.18 7.89 -9.42
CA LYS A 138 -3.77 7.69 -8.03
C LYS A 138 -2.79 6.51 -7.92
N TRP A 139 -3.05 5.39 -8.59
CA TRP A 139 -2.13 4.26 -8.60
C TRP A 139 -0.80 4.59 -9.26
N TYR A 140 -0.84 5.20 -10.46
CA TYR A 140 0.38 5.63 -11.13
C TYR A 140 1.24 6.52 -10.23
N VAL A 141 0.65 7.53 -9.60
CA VAL A 141 1.36 8.43 -8.68
C VAL A 141 1.93 7.67 -7.48
N ASN A 142 1.13 6.79 -6.87
CA ASN A 142 1.57 6.01 -5.72
C ASN A 142 2.73 5.08 -6.06
N TYR A 143 2.66 4.34 -7.18
CA TYR A 143 3.72 3.44 -7.60
C TYR A 143 4.96 4.19 -8.07
N PHE A 144 4.80 5.26 -8.83
CA PHE A 144 5.91 6.07 -9.31
C PHE A 144 6.74 6.66 -8.17
N HIS A 145 6.08 7.28 -7.20
CA HIS A 145 6.76 7.84 -6.03
C HIS A 145 7.22 6.75 -5.05
N GLY A 146 6.39 5.74 -4.84
CA GLY A 146 6.73 4.62 -3.96
C GLY A 146 7.98 3.87 -4.41
N ALA A 147 8.17 3.63 -5.70
CA ALA A 147 9.32 2.92 -6.24
C ALA A 147 10.68 3.58 -5.91
N SER A 148 10.69 4.88 -5.64
CA SER A 148 11.90 5.61 -5.23
C SER A 148 12.26 5.43 -3.75
N LEU A 149 11.31 4.95 -2.93
CA LEU A 149 11.48 4.86 -1.48
C LEU A 149 12.16 3.55 -1.05
N PRO A 150 13.09 3.58 -0.08
CA PRO A 150 13.73 2.38 0.43
C PRO A 150 12.75 1.31 0.93
N TYR A 151 11.68 1.72 1.59
CA TYR A 151 10.61 0.85 2.08
C TYR A 151 9.99 0.01 0.96
N PHE A 152 9.63 0.62 -0.18
CA PHE A 152 9.04 -0.08 -1.31
C PHE A 152 10.06 -0.86 -2.13
N ARG A 153 11.32 -0.45 -2.15
CA ARG A 153 12.40 -1.24 -2.78
C ARG A 153 12.63 -2.57 -2.07
N ALA A 154 12.36 -2.65 -0.78
CA ALA A 154 12.36 -3.91 -0.04
C ALA A 154 11.20 -4.83 -0.43
N HIS A 155 10.09 -4.28 -0.91
CA HIS A 155 8.97 -5.03 -1.45
C HIS A 155 9.24 -5.35 -2.94
N LYS A 156 9.95 -6.44 -3.18
CA LYS A 156 10.39 -6.91 -4.51
C LYS A 156 9.24 -7.20 -5.49
N ASP A 157 8.02 -7.17 -5.03
CA ASP A 157 6.81 -7.49 -5.80
C ASP A 157 6.66 -6.61 -7.04
N ILE A 158 6.98 -5.33 -6.93
CA ILE A 158 6.84 -4.37 -8.06
C ILE A 158 7.73 -4.75 -9.25
N TYR A 159 8.95 -5.24 -8.94
CA TYR A 159 9.87 -5.71 -9.99
C TYR A 159 9.48 -7.09 -10.52
N PHE A 160 8.90 -7.92 -9.67
CA PHE A 160 8.48 -9.26 -10.04
C PHE A 160 7.43 -9.23 -11.16
N TYR A 161 6.45 -8.33 -11.11
CA TYR A 161 5.45 -8.18 -12.17
C TYR A 161 6.06 -7.80 -13.51
N GLY A 162 6.92 -6.77 -13.53
CA GLY A 162 7.58 -6.33 -14.76
C GLY A 162 8.45 -7.43 -15.37
N ILE A 163 9.27 -8.08 -14.56
CA ILE A 163 10.15 -9.17 -15.01
C ILE A 163 9.33 -10.36 -15.50
N SER A 164 8.28 -10.76 -14.77
CA SER A 164 7.42 -11.88 -15.13
C SER A 164 6.66 -11.63 -16.44
N PHE A 165 6.15 -10.41 -16.63
CA PHE A 165 5.49 -10.02 -17.86
C PHE A 165 6.43 -10.06 -19.07
N LEU A 166 7.64 -9.50 -18.91
CA LEU A 166 8.67 -9.58 -19.95
C LEU A 166 9.10 -11.02 -20.24
N ALA A 167 9.28 -11.83 -19.19
CA ALA A 167 9.64 -13.24 -19.35
C ALA A 167 8.58 -14.03 -20.13
N ILE A 168 7.30 -13.75 -19.89
CA ILE A 168 6.20 -14.38 -20.66
C ILE A 168 6.24 -13.95 -22.12
N ILE A 169 6.33 -12.65 -22.42
CA ILE A 169 6.40 -12.16 -23.81
C ILE A 169 7.59 -12.79 -24.54
N ILE A 170 8.76 -12.79 -23.90
CA ILE A 170 9.97 -13.37 -24.48
C ILE A 170 9.79 -14.88 -24.71
N ALA A 171 9.32 -15.61 -23.68
CA ALA A 171 9.16 -17.06 -23.78
C ALA A 171 8.19 -17.48 -24.91
N PHE A 172 7.08 -16.78 -25.09
CA PHE A 172 6.10 -17.10 -26.13
C PHE A 172 6.55 -16.74 -27.53
N ASN A 173 7.37 -15.70 -27.71
CA ASN A 173 7.86 -15.26 -29.01
C ASN A 173 9.27 -15.77 -29.33
N TRP A 174 9.98 -16.34 -28.36
CA TRP A 174 11.39 -16.70 -28.45
C TRP A 174 11.70 -17.57 -29.68
N ASN A 175 11.03 -18.71 -29.80
CA ASN A 175 11.29 -19.66 -30.91
C ASN A 175 10.97 -19.05 -32.29
N ARG A 176 10.00 -18.14 -32.36
CA ARG A 176 9.68 -17.44 -33.60
C ARG A 176 10.78 -16.50 -34.07
N VAL A 177 11.49 -15.90 -33.11
CA VAL A 177 12.55 -14.93 -33.40
C VAL A 177 13.90 -15.60 -33.60
N PHE A 178 14.21 -16.57 -32.74
CA PHE A 178 15.53 -17.20 -32.70
C PHE A 178 15.59 -18.56 -33.41
N ASP A 179 14.47 -19.17 -33.69
CA ASP A 179 14.35 -20.42 -34.46
C ASP A 179 13.19 -20.36 -35.46
N PRO A 180 13.25 -19.48 -36.49
CA PRO A 180 12.19 -19.33 -37.46
C PRO A 180 12.02 -20.55 -38.36
N THR A 181 13.02 -21.45 -38.41
CA THR A 181 12.99 -22.67 -39.23
C THR A 181 12.30 -23.85 -38.56
N GLY A 182 12.06 -23.74 -37.23
CA GLY A 182 11.42 -24.79 -36.43
C GLY A 182 12.29 -26.03 -36.19
N ILE A 183 13.58 -25.94 -36.48
CA ILE A 183 14.57 -27.00 -36.20
C ILE A 183 15.08 -26.73 -34.78
N GLU A 184 14.97 -27.72 -33.87
CA GLU A 184 15.49 -27.61 -32.53
C GLU A 184 16.98 -27.28 -32.54
N ASN A 185 17.33 -26.14 -31.98
CA ASN A 185 18.70 -25.66 -31.81
C ASN A 185 18.95 -25.34 -30.33
N ASP A 186 20.18 -24.96 -30.00
CA ASP A 186 20.60 -24.66 -28.61
C ASP A 186 19.79 -23.53 -27.94
N PHE A 187 19.06 -22.73 -28.73
CA PHE A 187 18.22 -21.62 -28.24
C PHE A 187 16.72 -21.96 -28.19
N PHE A 188 16.34 -23.19 -28.59
CA PHE A 188 14.94 -23.60 -28.58
C PHE A 188 14.38 -23.70 -27.14
N ILE A 189 13.23 -23.08 -26.90
CA ILE A 189 12.51 -23.19 -25.62
C ILE A 189 11.32 -24.16 -25.80
N PRO A 190 11.35 -25.33 -25.13
CA PRO A 190 10.25 -26.28 -25.19
C PRO A 190 8.92 -25.69 -24.72
N ASN A 191 7.82 -26.13 -25.33
CA ASN A 191 6.47 -25.66 -24.93
C ASN A 191 6.13 -26.02 -23.49
N VAL A 192 6.67 -27.10 -22.94
CA VAL A 192 6.52 -27.47 -21.52
C VAL A 192 7.05 -26.37 -20.61
N THR A 193 8.24 -25.80 -20.92
CA THR A 193 8.83 -24.68 -20.16
C THR A 193 7.94 -23.45 -20.21
N LYS A 194 7.42 -23.11 -21.41
CA LYS A 194 6.50 -21.97 -21.60
C LYS A 194 5.22 -22.13 -20.80
N ILE A 195 4.62 -23.34 -20.82
CA ILE A 195 3.42 -23.67 -20.05
C ILE A 195 3.69 -23.55 -18.54
N SER A 196 4.83 -24.06 -18.07
CA SER A 196 5.24 -23.96 -16.66
C SER A 196 5.36 -22.50 -16.20
N ILE A 197 5.99 -21.64 -16.99
CA ILE A 197 6.07 -20.20 -16.73
C ILE A 197 4.68 -19.58 -16.64
N LEU A 198 3.78 -19.92 -17.57
CA LEU A 198 2.41 -19.41 -17.57
C LEU A 198 1.64 -19.86 -16.32
N ILE A 199 1.78 -21.12 -15.90
CA ILE A 199 1.12 -21.66 -14.71
C ILE A 199 1.62 -20.93 -13.47
N ILE A 200 2.94 -20.78 -13.30
CA ILE A 200 3.54 -20.09 -12.14
C ILE A 200 3.05 -18.64 -12.08
N PHE A 201 3.05 -17.95 -13.20
CA PHE A 201 2.59 -16.57 -13.27
C PHE A 201 1.09 -16.45 -12.96
N SER A 202 0.26 -17.33 -13.52
CA SER A 202 -1.18 -17.37 -13.25
C SER A 202 -1.49 -17.65 -11.77
N ALA A 203 -0.75 -18.58 -11.15
CA ALA A 203 -0.87 -18.87 -9.73
C ALA A 203 -0.49 -17.66 -8.88
N TYR A 204 0.56 -16.95 -9.24
CA TYR A 204 0.96 -15.73 -8.56
C TYR A 204 -0.08 -14.61 -8.70
N LEU A 205 -0.61 -14.38 -9.91
CA LEU A 205 -1.70 -13.43 -10.13
C LEU A 205 -2.93 -13.77 -9.29
N PHE A 206 -3.28 -15.05 -9.21
CA PHE A 206 -4.40 -15.52 -8.39
C PHE A 206 -4.16 -15.27 -6.91
N LEU A 207 -2.96 -15.57 -6.41
CA LEU A 207 -2.60 -15.30 -5.01
C LEU A 207 -2.71 -13.80 -4.68
N ARG A 208 -2.15 -12.93 -5.50
CA ARG A 208 -2.12 -11.49 -5.26
C ARG A 208 -3.47 -10.83 -5.54
N GLY A 209 -4.14 -11.24 -6.62
CA GLY A 209 -5.39 -10.62 -7.06
C GLY A 209 -6.63 -11.12 -6.35
N VAL A 210 -6.60 -12.32 -5.80
CA VAL A 210 -7.78 -12.96 -5.20
C VAL A 210 -7.54 -13.29 -3.73
N VAL A 211 -6.54 -14.12 -3.45
CA VAL A 211 -6.35 -14.68 -2.10
C VAL A 211 -6.01 -13.60 -1.08
N LEU A 212 -5.07 -12.70 -1.40
CA LEU A 212 -4.67 -11.64 -0.46
C LEU A 212 -5.77 -10.63 -0.17
N PRO A 213 -6.53 -10.10 -1.17
CA PRO A 213 -7.68 -9.26 -0.89
C PRO A 213 -8.77 -9.98 -0.08
N MET A 214 -9.05 -11.26 -0.35
CA MET A 214 -10.00 -12.04 0.46
C MET A 214 -9.56 -12.16 1.92
N ARG A 215 -8.27 -12.36 2.17
CA ARG A 215 -7.74 -12.34 3.54
C ARG A 215 -7.92 -10.99 4.24
N LYS A 216 -8.05 -9.91 3.48
CA LYS A 216 -8.40 -8.57 3.98
C LYS A 216 -9.91 -8.34 4.09
N GLY A 217 -10.72 -9.38 3.95
CA GLY A 217 -12.17 -9.33 4.09
C GLY A 217 -12.95 -9.00 2.82
N ALA A 218 -12.28 -8.84 1.68
CA ALA A 218 -12.95 -8.50 0.43
C ALA A 218 -13.71 -9.69 -0.17
N SER A 219 -14.94 -9.45 -0.71
CA SER A 219 -15.72 -10.47 -1.39
C SER A 219 -15.25 -10.66 -2.84
N LEU A 220 -15.30 -11.90 -3.36
CA LEU A 220 -14.94 -12.24 -4.75
C LEU A 220 -15.67 -11.38 -5.79
N LYS A 221 -16.91 -10.99 -5.51
CA LYS A 221 -17.73 -10.14 -6.39
C LYS A 221 -17.04 -8.83 -6.77
N PHE A 222 -16.25 -8.25 -5.87
CA PHE A 222 -15.59 -6.97 -6.08
C PHE A 222 -14.11 -7.09 -6.49
N ILE A 223 -13.49 -8.25 -6.22
CA ILE A 223 -12.08 -8.49 -6.52
C ILE A 223 -11.86 -8.77 -8.00
N PHE A 224 -12.70 -9.63 -8.58
CA PHE A 224 -12.44 -10.28 -9.85
C PHE A 224 -12.21 -9.33 -11.05
N PRO A 225 -13.01 -8.26 -11.29
CA PRO A 225 -12.83 -7.49 -12.52
C PRO A 225 -11.58 -6.61 -12.52
N LEU A 226 -11.21 -6.05 -11.39
CA LEU A 226 -10.20 -5.00 -11.32
C LEU A 226 -8.81 -5.52 -10.99
N ASN A 227 -8.71 -6.52 -10.14
CA ASN A 227 -7.41 -7.09 -9.79
C ASN A 227 -6.76 -7.83 -10.95
N PHE A 228 -7.53 -8.41 -11.87
CA PHE A 228 -6.99 -8.99 -13.10
C PHE A 228 -6.48 -7.95 -14.10
N ILE A 229 -6.94 -6.71 -14.00
CA ILE A 229 -6.52 -5.61 -14.89
C ILE A 229 -5.32 -4.85 -14.29
N LEU A 230 -5.15 -4.90 -12.98
CA LEU A 230 -4.29 -3.98 -12.23
C LEU A 230 -3.09 -4.67 -11.55
N ILE A 231 -3.05 -5.98 -11.63
CA ILE A 231 -1.90 -6.78 -11.33
C ILE A 231 -1.09 -7.01 -12.59
#